data_8e5486c18cae9bcbaf7914f45c2f911b
#
_entry.id   8e5486c18cae9bcbaf7914f45c2f911b
#
_cell.length_a   1.000
_cell.length_b   1.000
_cell.length_c   1.000
_cell.angle_alpha   90.00
_cell.angle_beta   90.00
_cell.angle_gamma   90.00
#
_symmetry.space_group_name_H-M   'P 1'
#
loop_
_entity.id
_entity.type
_entity.pdbx_description
1 polymer ?
#
loop_
_entity_poly.entity_id
_entity_poly.type
_entity_poly.pdbx_seq_one_letter_code
_entity_poly.pdbx_strand_id
1 'polypeptide(L)'
;MSNLLFDHINKFTKVSEEDFATILSFFEPLSLKKKDNILEEGQLCRKNFFVVKGCLRLFFVKEKGVEQTTQFAIENWWITDNLSFLEQRKSSFSIQAIEKSEVLAISYEAQEKMLSQFPQMERYFRKVYEKAFAASQLRIKYINDYSREEMYVYFAKVQPAFLQRVPQYMLASYLGFTPEYLSEIKKKHLVKP
;
A
#
# COMPACT_ATOMS: atom_id res chain seq x y z
N MET A 1 15.99 -0.69 -9.98
CA MET A 1 14.50 -0.79 -9.92
C MET A 1 13.97 -2.20 -10.22
N SER A 2 14.45 -2.88 -11.27
CA SER A 2 13.94 -4.20 -11.70
C SER A 2 14.18 -5.34 -10.71
N ASN A 3 15.32 -5.38 -10.01
CA ASN A 3 15.70 -6.49 -9.15
C ASN A 3 14.71 -6.71 -7.96
N LEU A 4 14.14 -5.64 -7.40
CA LEU A 4 13.24 -5.76 -6.25
C LEU A 4 11.94 -6.50 -6.62
N LEU A 5 11.35 -6.21 -7.79
CA LEU A 5 10.17 -6.92 -8.27
C LEU A 5 10.50 -8.37 -8.64
N PHE A 6 11.65 -8.61 -9.29
CA PHE A 6 12.12 -9.95 -9.61
C PHE A 6 12.26 -10.82 -8.36
N ASP A 7 12.96 -10.31 -7.35
CA ASP A 7 13.14 -11.00 -6.08
C ASP A 7 11.80 -11.24 -5.37
N HIS A 8 10.88 -10.25 -5.45
CA HIS A 8 9.57 -10.39 -4.86
C HIS A 8 8.71 -11.44 -5.56
N ILE A 9 8.74 -11.52 -6.89
CA ILE A 9 8.04 -12.55 -7.67
C ILE A 9 8.58 -13.94 -7.31
N ASN A 10 9.91 -14.09 -7.27
CA ASN A 10 10.56 -15.38 -7.03
C ASN A 10 10.37 -15.94 -5.60
N LYS A 11 9.84 -15.14 -4.66
CA LYS A 11 9.35 -15.63 -3.35
C LYS A 11 8.10 -16.52 -3.47
N PHE A 12 7.33 -16.38 -4.55
CA PHE A 12 6.02 -17.02 -4.68
C PHE A 12 5.93 -17.95 -5.90
N THR A 13 6.63 -17.64 -6.96
CA THR A 13 6.69 -18.44 -8.19
C THR A 13 8.04 -18.28 -8.87
N LYS A 14 8.45 -19.27 -9.67
CA LYS A 14 9.72 -19.23 -10.37
C LYS A 14 9.56 -18.53 -11.72
N VAL A 15 10.39 -17.53 -11.96
CA VAL A 15 10.48 -16.80 -13.22
C VAL A 15 11.96 -16.70 -13.59
N SER A 16 12.31 -17.02 -14.85
CA SER A 16 13.67 -16.84 -15.36
C SER A 16 14.01 -15.36 -15.55
N GLU A 17 15.28 -15.02 -15.67
CA GLU A 17 15.68 -13.64 -15.97
C GLU A 17 15.20 -13.20 -17.37
N GLU A 18 15.16 -14.13 -18.33
CA GLU A 18 14.68 -13.89 -19.69
C GLU A 18 13.18 -13.58 -19.69
N ASP A 19 12.35 -14.41 -19.04
CA ASP A 19 10.92 -14.14 -18.85
C ASP A 19 10.68 -12.84 -18.10
N PHE A 20 11.48 -12.58 -17.07
CA PHE A 20 11.35 -11.36 -16.28
C PHE A 20 11.62 -10.10 -17.10
N ALA A 21 12.57 -10.12 -18.01
CA ALA A 21 12.82 -8.98 -18.91
C ALA A 21 11.55 -8.64 -19.73
N THR A 22 10.84 -9.68 -20.21
CA THR A 22 9.58 -9.51 -20.92
C THR A 22 8.44 -9.08 -19.96
N ILE A 23 8.32 -9.70 -18.79
CA ILE A 23 7.34 -9.32 -17.75
C ILE A 23 7.51 -7.85 -17.38
N LEU A 24 8.75 -7.38 -17.20
CA LEU A 24 9.03 -5.99 -16.84
C LEU A 24 8.56 -4.99 -17.91
N SER A 25 8.50 -5.38 -19.18
CA SER A 25 8.03 -4.52 -20.26
C SER A 25 6.54 -4.15 -20.17
N PHE A 26 5.75 -4.87 -19.38
CA PHE A 26 4.35 -4.52 -19.08
C PHE A 26 4.21 -3.42 -18.03
N PHE A 27 5.31 -3.05 -17.37
CA PHE A 27 5.31 -2.05 -16.31
C PHE A 27 5.87 -0.72 -16.79
N GLU A 28 5.26 0.35 -16.29
CA GLU A 28 5.72 1.73 -16.46
C GLU A 28 6.39 2.20 -15.15
N PRO A 29 7.68 2.58 -15.17
CA PRO A 29 8.33 3.15 -14.00
C PRO A 29 7.88 4.60 -13.81
N LEU A 30 7.49 4.95 -12.58
CA LEU A 30 7.10 6.29 -12.21
C LEU A 30 7.92 6.78 -11.02
N SER A 31 8.34 8.04 -11.08
CA SER A 31 9.00 8.76 -9.98
C SER A 31 8.06 9.82 -9.43
N LEU A 32 7.83 9.81 -8.12
CA LEU A 32 6.87 10.65 -7.43
C LEU A 32 7.59 11.54 -6.43
N LYS A 33 7.18 12.80 -6.37
CA LYS A 33 7.54 13.70 -5.29
C LYS A 33 6.59 13.47 -4.10
N LYS A 34 7.04 13.92 -2.93
CA LYS A 34 6.16 13.97 -1.75
C LYS A 34 4.89 14.77 -2.06
N LYS A 35 3.73 14.21 -1.72
CA LYS A 35 2.38 14.71 -1.95
C LYS A 35 1.84 14.58 -3.37
N ASP A 36 2.58 13.99 -4.31
CA ASP A 36 2.02 13.68 -5.63
C ASP A 36 0.89 12.64 -5.47
N ASN A 37 -0.27 12.92 -6.08
CA ASN A 37 -1.36 11.97 -6.23
C ASN A 37 -1.17 11.21 -7.54
N ILE A 38 -1.23 9.87 -7.48
CA ILE A 38 -1.19 9.00 -8.67
C ILE A 38 -2.55 8.40 -9.01
N LEU A 39 -3.51 8.58 -8.12
CA LEU A 39 -4.92 8.34 -8.31
C LEU A 39 -5.68 9.33 -7.42
N GLU A 40 -6.73 9.94 -7.95
CA GLU A 40 -7.63 10.80 -7.20
C GLU A 40 -9.03 10.20 -7.17
N GLU A 41 -9.73 10.39 -6.06
CA GLU A 41 -11.14 10.02 -5.91
C GLU A 41 -11.96 10.58 -7.09
N GLY A 42 -12.80 9.73 -7.70
CA GLY A 42 -13.58 10.08 -8.90
C GLY A 42 -12.86 9.83 -10.24
N GLN A 43 -11.55 9.61 -10.28
CA GLN A 43 -10.82 9.21 -11.48
C GLN A 43 -10.99 7.70 -11.76
N LEU A 44 -10.87 7.29 -13.03
CA LEU A 44 -10.84 5.87 -13.40
C LEU A 44 -9.60 5.18 -12.83
N CYS A 45 -9.81 4.11 -12.08
CA CYS A 45 -8.74 3.32 -11.50
C CYS A 45 -8.18 2.32 -12.52
N ARG A 46 -7.24 2.79 -13.34
CA ARG A 46 -6.70 2.01 -14.46
C ARG A 46 -5.44 1.23 -14.14
N LYS A 47 -4.75 1.56 -13.04
CA LYS A 47 -3.41 1.02 -12.74
C LYS A 47 -3.32 0.45 -11.34
N ASN A 48 -2.49 -0.58 -11.20
CA ASN A 48 -2.01 -1.10 -9.93
C ASN A 48 -0.52 -0.74 -9.79
N PHE A 49 -0.06 -0.44 -8.58
CA PHE A 49 1.26 0.11 -8.33
C PHE A 49 2.06 -0.76 -7.36
N PHE A 50 3.25 -1.18 -7.78
CA PHE A 50 4.23 -1.85 -6.93
C PHE A 50 5.24 -0.82 -6.43
N VAL A 51 5.42 -0.71 -5.12
CA VAL A 51 6.35 0.25 -4.51
C VAL A 51 7.77 -0.33 -4.56
N VAL A 52 8.64 0.33 -5.31
CA VAL A 52 10.07 0.01 -5.40
C VAL A 52 10.86 0.72 -4.31
N LYS A 53 10.52 1.99 -4.05
CA LYS A 53 11.13 2.81 -3.03
C LYS A 53 10.14 3.85 -2.53
N GLY A 54 10.17 4.13 -1.24
CA GLY A 54 9.31 5.14 -0.64
C GLY A 54 8.06 4.57 0.01
N CYS A 55 7.06 5.42 0.22
CA CYS A 55 5.82 5.05 0.87
C CYS A 55 4.64 5.80 0.26
N LEU A 56 3.59 5.06 -0.06
CA LEU A 56 2.31 5.58 -0.54
C LEU A 56 1.22 5.31 0.49
N ARG A 57 0.14 6.10 0.43
CA ARG A 57 -1.08 5.87 1.20
C ARG A 57 -2.30 5.80 0.29
N LEU A 58 -3.28 4.98 0.67
CA LEU A 58 -4.64 4.97 0.14
C LEU A 58 -5.54 5.64 1.18
N PHE A 59 -6.32 6.64 0.75
CA PHE A 59 -7.19 7.40 1.65
C PHE A 59 -8.45 7.88 0.92
N PHE A 60 -9.46 8.25 1.68
CA PHE A 60 -10.66 8.94 1.20
C PHE A 60 -10.95 10.15 2.08
N VAL A 61 -11.78 11.06 1.56
CA VAL A 61 -12.18 12.26 2.29
C VAL A 61 -13.60 12.09 2.83
N LYS A 62 -13.77 12.22 4.15
CA LYS A 62 -15.06 12.19 4.82
C LYS A 62 -15.86 13.47 4.51
N GLU A 63 -17.19 13.45 4.73
CA GLU A 63 -18.10 14.60 4.50
C GLU A 63 -17.61 15.93 5.10
N LYS A 64 -16.86 15.89 6.19
CA LYS A 64 -16.29 17.07 6.84
C LYS A 64 -14.91 17.50 6.32
N GLY A 65 -14.46 16.96 5.18
CA GLY A 65 -13.15 17.27 4.61
C GLY A 65 -11.96 16.60 5.31
N VAL A 66 -12.21 15.67 6.24
CA VAL A 66 -11.16 14.97 6.99
C VAL A 66 -10.68 13.75 6.19
N GLU A 67 -9.38 13.70 5.91
CA GLU A 67 -8.76 12.55 5.24
C GLU A 67 -8.70 11.32 6.16
N GLN A 68 -9.19 10.19 5.69
CA GLN A 68 -9.10 8.91 6.38
C GLN A 68 -8.20 7.95 5.60
N THR A 69 -7.00 7.71 6.12
CA THR A 69 -6.08 6.72 5.56
C THR A 69 -6.56 5.30 5.88
N THR A 70 -6.65 4.46 4.86
CA THR A 70 -7.07 3.07 4.97
C THR A 70 -5.93 2.07 4.81
N GLN A 71 -4.90 2.46 4.04
CA GLN A 71 -3.75 1.61 3.77
C GLN A 71 -2.50 2.46 3.55
N PHE A 72 -1.36 1.91 3.95
CA PHE A 72 -0.04 2.34 3.47
C PHE A 72 0.58 1.21 2.66
N ALA A 73 1.44 1.58 1.72
CA ALA A 73 2.29 0.65 0.99
C ALA A 73 3.73 1.15 1.00
N ILE A 74 4.64 0.31 1.46
CA ILE A 74 6.09 0.50 1.47
C ILE A 74 6.72 -0.41 0.42
N GLU A 75 8.04 -0.45 0.36
CA GLU A 75 8.78 -1.31 -0.56
C GLU A 75 8.28 -2.76 -0.56
N ASN A 76 8.16 -3.36 -1.74
CA ASN A 76 7.61 -4.71 -1.99
C ASN A 76 6.09 -4.83 -1.82
N TRP A 77 5.37 -3.75 -1.64
CA TRP A 77 3.92 -3.78 -1.49
C TRP A 77 3.23 -3.22 -2.72
N TRP A 78 2.05 -3.78 -2.98
CA TRP A 78 1.12 -3.32 -4.01
C TRP A 78 0.09 -2.38 -3.41
N ILE A 79 -0.36 -1.40 -4.20
CA ILE A 79 -1.41 -0.48 -3.81
C ILE A 79 -2.26 -0.07 -5.02
N THR A 80 -3.56 -0.21 -4.87
CA THR A 80 -4.61 0.30 -5.77
C THR A 80 -5.95 0.31 -5.01
N ASP A 81 -6.97 0.95 -5.57
CA ASP A 81 -8.36 0.65 -5.20
C ASP A 81 -8.77 -0.65 -5.91
N ASN A 82 -8.66 -1.77 -5.18
CA ASN A 82 -8.81 -3.10 -5.75
C ASN A 82 -10.16 -3.32 -6.45
N LEU A 83 -11.25 -2.82 -5.87
CA LEU A 83 -12.58 -2.99 -6.47
C LEU A 83 -12.72 -2.16 -7.75
N SER A 84 -12.29 -0.91 -7.70
CA SER A 84 -12.37 -0.02 -8.86
C SER A 84 -11.40 -0.42 -9.96
N PHE A 85 -10.23 -0.98 -9.62
CA PHE A 85 -9.29 -1.56 -10.58
C PHE A 85 -9.87 -2.82 -11.25
N LEU A 86 -10.48 -3.72 -10.48
CA LEU A 86 -11.12 -4.93 -11.02
C LEU A 86 -12.29 -4.59 -11.97
N GLU A 87 -13.13 -3.65 -11.58
CA GLU A 87 -14.33 -3.27 -12.33
C GLU A 87 -14.10 -2.15 -13.36
N GLN A 88 -12.86 -1.65 -13.47
CA GLN A 88 -12.47 -0.55 -14.37
C GLN A 88 -13.41 0.67 -14.25
N ARG A 89 -13.69 1.06 -13.01
CA ARG A 89 -14.58 2.16 -12.65
C ARG A 89 -13.86 3.30 -11.92
N LYS A 90 -14.61 4.36 -11.63
CA LYS A 90 -14.11 5.50 -10.84
C LYS A 90 -13.78 5.06 -9.42
N SER A 91 -12.62 5.48 -8.93
CA SER A 91 -12.15 5.19 -7.58
C SER A 91 -12.92 5.97 -6.52
N SER A 92 -13.17 5.31 -5.39
CA SER A 92 -13.66 5.94 -4.16
C SER A 92 -12.51 6.37 -3.23
N PHE A 93 -11.27 6.25 -3.69
CA PHE A 93 -10.07 6.56 -2.92
C PHE A 93 -9.09 7.37 -3.74
N SER A 94 -8.21 8.07 -3.03
CA SER A 94 -7.00 8.69 -3.59
C SER A 94 -5.76 7.91 -3.17
N ILE A 95 -4.73 7.88 -4.04
CA ILE A 95 -3.40 7.32 -3.73
C ILE A 95 -2.37 8.44 -3.82
N GLN A 96 -1.63 8.64 -2.74
CA GLN A 96 -0.65 9.73 -2.60
C GLN A 96 0.69 9.22 -2.09
N ALA A 97 1.78 9.77 -2.65
CA ALA A 97 3.12 9.57 -2.13
C ALA A 97 3.34 10.41 -0.87
N ILE A 98 3.70 9.79 0.26
CA ILE A 98 3.97 10.51 1.51
C ILE A 98 5.42 10.99 1.62
N GLU A 99 6.28 10.47 0.78
CA GLU A 99 7.69 10.85 0.60
C GLU A 99 8.09 10.69 -0.86
N LYS A 100 9.33 11.05 -1.25
CA LYS A 100 9.85 10.77 -2.60
C LYS A 100 9.81 9.26 -2.83
N SER A 101 9.11 8.82 -3.87
CA SER A 101 8.83 7.41 -4.12
C SER A 101 9.09 7.03 -5.57
N GLU A 102 9.40 5.75 -5.78
CA GLU A 102 9.55 5.13 -7.09
C GLU A 102 8.62 3.91 -7.13
N VAL A 103 7.82 3.79 -8.18
CA VAL A 103 6.86 2.70 -8.33
C VAL A 103 6.93 2.11 -9.74
N LEU A 104 6.51 0.87 -9.87
CA LEU A 104 6.20 0.22 -11.13
C LEU A 104 4.68 0.14 -11.25
N ALA A 105 4.12 0.79 -12.27
CA ALA A 105 2.70 0.80 -12.55
C ALA A 105 2.36 -0.22 -13.65
N ILE A 106 1.27 -0.96 -13.48
CA ILE A 106 0.73 -1.84 -14.51
C ILE A 106 -0.74 -1.51 -14.75
N SER A 107 -1.14 -1.34 -16.01
CA SER A 107 -2.56 -1.16 -16.33
C SER A 107 -3.31 -2.49 -16.26
N TYR A 108 -4.64 -2.43 -16.14
CA TYR A 108 -5.48 -3.63 -16.13
C TYR A 108 -5.26 -4.46 -17.40
N GLU A 109 -5.28 -3.82 -18.56
CA GLU A 109 -5.10 -4.48 -19.86
C GLU A 109 -3.69 -5.11 -19.98
N ALA A 110 -2.66 -4.42 -19.51
CA ALA A 110 -1.30 -4.93 -19.49
C ALA A 110 -1.14 -6.11 -18.54
N GLN A 111 -1.81 -6.06 -17.38
CA GLN A 111 -1.82 -7.17 -16.42
C GLN A 111 -2.48 -8.41 -17.01
N GLU A 112 -3.66 -8.29 -17.63
CA GLU A 112 -4.36 -9.41 -18.28
C GLU A 112 -3.52 -10.02 -19.40
N LYS A 113 -2.88 -9.21 -20.26
CA LYS A 113 -1.97 -9.69 -21.30
C LYS A 113 -0.77 -10.43 -20.70
N MET A 114 -0.17 -9.88 -19.65
CA MET A 114 0.96 -10.52 -18.97
C MET A 114 0.55 -11.85 -18.35
N LEU A 115 -0.61 -11.94 -17.70
CA LEU A 115 -1.11 -13.18 -17.10
C LEU A 115 -1.40 -14.25 -18.17
N SER A 116 -1.97 -13.85 -19.30
CA SER A 116 -2.20 -14.73 -20.44
C SER A 116 -0.88 -15.28 -21.03
N GLN A 117 0.17 -14.47 -21.08
CA GLN A 117 1.47 -14.84 -21.63
C GLN A 117 2.35 -15.59 -20.62
N PHE A 118 2.22 -15.30 -19.34
CA PHE A 118 2.97 -15.89 -18.23
C PHE A 118 2.01 -16.43 -17.14
N PRO A 119 1.36 -17.59 -17.36
CA PRO A 119 0.36 -18.13 -16.43
C PRO A 119 0.86 -18.34 -14.99
N GLN A 120 2.18 -18.53 -14.78
CA GLN A 120 2.78 -18.62 -13.45
C GLN A 120 2.62 -17.32 -12.64
N MET A 121 2.36 -16.19 -13.28
CA MET A 121 2.11 -14.92 -12.63
C MET A 121 0.73 -14.87 -11.94
N GLU A 122 -0.23 -15.71 -12.35
CA GLU A 122 -1.49 -15.91 -11.62
C GLU A 122 -1.23 -16.36 -10.17
N ARG A 123 -0.31 -17.33 -10.01
CA ARG A 123 0.10 -17.77 -8.67
C ARG A 123 0.71 -16.63 -7.86
N TYR A 124 1.53 -15.78 -8.49
CA TYR A 124 2.13 -14.63 -7.84
C TYR A 124 1.07 -13.68 -7.29
N PHE A 125 0.16 -13.18 -8.14
CA PHE A 125 -0.88 -12.23 -7.73
C PHE A 125 -1.84 -12.85 -6.72
N ARG A 126 -2.25 -14.11 -6.89
CA ARG A 126 -3.06 -14.81 -5.91
C ARG A 126 -2.40 -14.81 -4.53
N LYS A 127 -1.09 -15.11 -4.45
CA LYS A 127 -0.36 -15.08 -3.17
C LYS A 127 -0.22 -13.68 -2.58
N VAL A 128 -0.07 -12.65 -3.40
CA VAL A 128 -0.09 -11.26 -2.97
C VAL A 128 -1.45 -10.89 -2.38
N TYR A 129 -2.54 -11.21 -3.08
CA TYR A 129 -3.90 -10.92 -2.61
C TYR A 129 -4.30 -11.75 -1.38
N GLU A 130 -3.93 -13.02 -1.29
CA GLU A 130 -4.12 -13.84 -0.09
C GLU A 130 -3.48 -13.19 1.15
N LYS A 131 -2.24 -12.69 1.03
CA LYS A 131 -1.55 -11.98 2.11
C LYS A 131 -2.20 -10.65 2.46
N ALA A 132 -2.58 -9.85 1.46
CA ALA A 132 -3.25 -8.58 1.66
C ALA A 132 -4.62 -8.78 2.37
N PHE A 133 -5.38 -9.79 1.96
CA PHE A 133 -6.65 -10.15 2.59
C PHE A 133 -6.46 -10.59 4.05
N ALA A 134 -5.48 -11.47 4.32
CA ALA A 134 -5.17 -11.90 5.68
C ALA A 134 -4.75 -10.71 6.57
N ALA A 135 -3.93 -9.79 6.05
CA ALA A 135 -3.57 -8.57 6.77
C ALA A 135 -4.79 -7.68 7.08
N SER A 136 -5.73 -7.57 6.13
CA SER A 136 -6.99 -6.83 6.32
C SER A 136 -7.86 -7.47 7.41
N GLN A 137 -7.98 -8.80 7.44
CA GLN A 137 -8.71 -9.52 8.50
C GLN A 137 -8.08 -9.29 9.88
N LEU A 138 -6.75 -9.40 9.99
CA LEU A 138 -6.04 -9.11 11.24
C LEU A 138 -6.25 -7.66 11.69
N ARG A 139 -6.23 -6.72 10.77
CA ARG A 139 -6.50 -5.31 11.07
C ARG A 139 -7.91 -5.12 11.64
N ILE A 140 -8.92 -5.73 11.03
CA ILE A 140 -10.31 -5.68 11.53
C ILE A 140 -10.37 -6.27 12.95
N LYS A 141 -9.72 -7.42 13.18
CA LYS A 141 -9.63 -8.02 14.51
C LYS A 141 -9.04 -7.03 15.52
N TYR A 142 -7.88 -6.44 15.20
CA TYR A 142 -7.20 -5.53 16.13
C TYR A 142 -8.00 -4.24 16.41
N ILE A 143 -8.71 -3.70 15.42
CA ILE A 143 -9.60 -2.54 15.61
C ILE A 143 -10.73 -2.85 16.60
N ASN A 144 -11.21 -4.11 16.62
CA ASN A 144 -12.32 -4.52 17.50
C ASN A 144 -11.85 -5.04 18.87
N ASP A 145 -10.63 -5.58 18.97
CA ASP A 145 -10.14 -6.31 20.14
C ASP A 145 -9.25 -5.44 21.06
N TYR A 146 -8.52 -4.49 20.47
CA TYR A 146 -7.59 -3.65 21.19
C TYR A 146 -8.18 -2.28 21.54
N SER A 147 -7.87 -1.79 22.73
CA SER A 147 -8.00 -0.36 23.03
C SER A 147 -7.11 0.46 22.09
N ARG A 148 -7.40 1.74 21.97
CA ARG A 148 -6.60 2.64 21.11
C ARG A 148 -5.14 2.69 21.52
N GLU A 149 -4.84 2.65 22.83
CA GLU A 149 -3.49 2.66 23.36
C GLU A 149 -2.75 1.36 23.04
N GLU A 150 -3.39 0.20 23.27
CA GLU A 150 -2.83 -1.11 22.92
C GLU A 150 -2.54 -1.25 21.44
N MET A 151 -3.43 -0.73 20.58
CA MET A 151 -3.20 -0.74 19.14
C MET A 151 -1.96 0.08 18.75
N TYR A 152 -1.76 1.25 19.33
CA TYR A 152 -0.56 2.05 19.09
C TYR A 152 0.71 1.31 19.55
N VAL A 153 0.69 0.76 20.77
CA VAL A 153 1.84 0.01 21.34
C VAL A 153 2.18 -1.21 20.48
N TYR A 154 1.17 -1.98 20.08
CA TYR A 154 1.34 -3.12 19.19
C TYR A 154 1.98 -2.69 17.87
N PHE A 155 1.44 -1.65 17.25
CA PHE A 155 1.93 -1.14 15.97
C PHE A 155 3.38 -0.61 16.08
N ALA A 156 3.68 0.09 17.17
CA ALA A 156 5.03 0.59 17.46
C ALA A 156 6.06 -0.55 17.64
N LYS A 157 5.63 -1.65 18.23
CA LYS A 157 6.46 -2.84 18.43
C LYS A 157 6.71 -3.61 17.12
N VAL A 158 5.69 -3.75 16.28
CA VAL A 158 5.75 -4.58 15.08
C VAL A 158 6.37 -3.82 13.90
N GLN A 159 6.18 -2.51 13.81
CA GLN A 159 6.57 -1.68 12.67
C GLN A 159 7.31 -0.39 13.10
N PRO A 160 8.39 -0.45 13.90
CA PRO A 160 9.04 0.76 14.44
C PRO A 160 9.63 1.66 13.34
N ALA A 161 10.25 1.09 12.31
CA ALA A 161 10.81 1.83 11.19
C ALA A 161 9.74 2.58 10.37
N PHE A 162 8.56 1.98 10.24
CA PHE A 162 7.43 2.61 9.56
C PHE A 162 6.92 3.84 10.32
N LEU A 163 6.84 3.77 11.65
CA LEU A 163 6.43 4.91 12.49
C LEU A 163 7.31 6.15 12.37
N GLN A 164 8.59 5.96 12.04
CA GLN A 164 9.54 7.07 11.83
C GLN A 164 9.34 7.75 10.48
N ARG A 165 8.81 7.04 9.49
CA ARG A 165 8.61 7.54 8.11
C ARG A 165 7.28 8.27 7.94
N VAL A 166 6.23 7.82 8.65
CA VAL A 166 4.86 8.33 8.47
C VAL A 166 4.59 9.55 9.34
N PRO A 167 4.09 10.65 8.77
CA PRO A 167 3.65 11.81 9.54
C PRO A 167 2.59 11.43 10.59
N GLN A 168 2.68 12.01 11.80
CA GLN A 168 1.80 11.64 12.93
C GLN A 168 0.31 11.77 12.62
N TYR A 169 -0.10 12.81 11.92
CA TYR A 169 -1.51 13.01 11.55
C TYR A 169 -2.04 11.92 10.60
N MET A 170 -1.19 11.43 9.69
CA MET A 170 -1.56 10.31 8.80
C MET A 170 -1.64 9.00 9.58
N LEU A 171 -0.72 8.79 10.52
CA LEU A 171 -0.75 7.63 11.41
C LEU A 171 -2.00 7.65 12.31
N ALA A 172 -2.33 8.80 12.88
CA ALA A 172 -3.55 8.98 13.67
C ALA A 172 -4.79 8.65 12.82
N SER A 173 -4.87 9.20 11.62
CA SER A 173 -5.93 8.91 10.66
C SER A 173 -6.03 7.39 10.36
N TYR A 174 -4.89 6.72 10.14
CA TYR A 174 -4.84 5.28 9.89
C TYR A 174 -5.31 4.44 11.07
N LEU A 175 -4.95 4.82 12.29
CA LEU A 175 -5.33 4.13 13.53
C LEU A 175 -6.74 4.49 14.01
N GLY A 176 -7.40 5.47 13.37
CA GLY A 176 -8.73 5.96 13.79
C GLY A 176 -8.69 6.89 15.00
N PHE A 177 -7.57 7.62 15.20
CA PHE A 177 -7.34 8.56 16.29
C PHE A 177 -7.39 10.00 15.80
N THR A 178 -7.49 10.94 16.75
CA THR A 178 -7.12 12.34 16.47
C THR A 178 -5.60 12.52 16.65
N PRO A 179 -4.96 13.49 15.97
CA PRO A 179 -3.53 13.76 16.16
C PRO A 179 -3.16 14.10 17.60
N GLU A 180 -4.03 14.82 18.32
CA GLU A 180 -3.87 15.20 19.72
C GLU A 180 -3.81 13.96 20.62
N TYR A 181 -4.77 13.06 20.46
CA TYR A 181 -4.82 11.80 21.22
C TYR A 181 -3.59 10.91 20.96
N LEU A 182 -3.16 10.81 19.72
CA LEU A 182 -1.93 10.10 19.38
C LEU A 182 -0.70 10.73 20.05
N SER A 183 -0.65 12.07 20.12
CA SER A 183 0.44 12.79 20.80
C SER A 183 0.47 12.49 22.31
N GLU A 184 -0.68 12.41 22.95
CA GLU A 184 -0.80 12.04 24.38
C GLU A 184 -0.32 10.61 24.66
N ILE A 185 -0.75 9.64 23.83
CA ILE A 185 -0.29 8.25 23.93
C ILE A 185 1.23 8.18 23.79
N LYS A 186 1.80 8.87 22.80
CA LYS A 186 3.25 8.90 22.60
C LYS A 186 4.01 9.43 23.82
N LYS A 187 3.55 10.51 24.42
CA LYS A 187 4.15 11.06 25.64
C LYS A 187 4.15 10.05 26.79
N LYS A 188 3.03 9.35 27.00
CA LYS A 188 2.92 8.30 28.03
C LYS A 188 3.94 7.16 27.83
N HIS A 189 4.20 6.76 26.59
CA HIS A 189 5.07 5.63 26.28
C HIS A 189 6.53 5.98 26.05
N LEU A 190 6.84 7.27 25.76
CA LEU A 190 8.22 7.79 25.69
C LEU A 190 8.81 8.10 27.07
N VAL A 191 7.99 8.17 28.13
CA VAL A 191 8.39 8.51 29.51
C VAL A 191 8.68 7.24 30.36
N LYS A 192 8.60 6.02 29.78
CA LYS A 192 9.08 4.82 30.48
C LYS A 192 10.48 4.45 29.97
N PRO A 193 11.51 4.55 30.87
CA PRO A 193 12.86 4.06 30.58
C PRO A 193 12.88 2.55 30.35
#